data_ebf87295bb5add8e074541da567565bb
#
_entry.id   ebf87295bb5add8e074541da567565bb
#
_cell.length_a   1.000
_cell.length_b   1.000
_cell.length_c   1.000
_cell.angle_alpha   90.00
_cell.angle_beta   90.00
_cell.angle_gamma   90.00
#
_symmetry.space_group_name_H-M   'P 1'
#
loop_
_entity.id
_entity.type
_entity.pdbx_description
1 polymer ?
#
loop_
_entity_poly.entity_id
_entity_poly.type
_entity_poly.pdbx_seq_one_letter_code
_entity_poly.pdbx_strand_id
1 'polypeptide(L)'
;LGRGAGSGTGKTSGRGVKGQKSRSGVAIKGFEGGQMPLYRRLPKRGFNNPFKKKIQAINFKHIKNIVEKYKIDPKDIKESLLFEKKIFNQSKGVLKLLNIGDLQSKLNIEISYASKKAIEKVEKQGGKVNLLKDL
;
A
#
# COMPACT_ATOMS: atom_id res chain seq x y z
N LEU A 1 27.32 8.55 -11.52
CA LEU A 1 27.42 9.99 -11.49
C LEU A 1 28.88 10.45 -11.54
N GLY A 2 29.15 11.65 -12.10
CA GLY A 2 30.50 12.19 -12.18
C GLY A 2 31.42 11.57 -13.22
N ARG A 3 30.87 10.97 -14.28
CA ARG A 3 31.63 10.27 -15.33
C ARG A 3 31.79 11.08 -16.62
N GLY A 4 32.07 12.36 -16.50
CA GLY A 4 32.37 13.25 -17.62
C GLY A 4 31.32 14.31 -17.89
N ALA A 5 31.72 15.38 -18.56
CA ALA A 5 30.86 16.54 -18.82
C ALA A 5 29.66 16.21 -19.72
N GLY A 6 29.83 15.33 -20.70
CA GLY A 6 28.76 14.90 -21.60
C GLY A 6 27.59 14.16 -20.94
N SER A 7 27.76 13.66 -19.70
CA SER A 7 26.70 12.99 -18.94
C SER A 7 25.69 13.95 -18.31
N GLY A 8 25.90 15.27 -18.38
CA GLY A 8 25.10 16.28 -17.68
C GLY A 8 25.30 16.34 -16.15
N THR A 9 25.95 15.33 -15.57
CA THR A 9 26.24 15.22 -14.12
C THR A 9 27.74 15.02 -13.87
N GLY A 10 28.59 15.62 -14.69
CA GLY A 10 30.04 15.46 -14.67
C GLY A 10 30.70 16.01 -13.42
N LYS A 11 31.30 17.17 -13.50
CA LYS A 11 32.21 17.79 -12.51
C LYS A 11 31.76 17.66 -11.03
N THR A 12 30.52 17.92 -10.71
CA THR A 12 30.01 17.96 -9.33
C THR A 12 29.05 16.80 -8.97
N SER A 13 28.80 15.91 -9.89
CA SER A 13 27.87 14.77 -9.72
C SER A 13 26.46 15.15 -9.24
N GLY A 14 25.98 16.35 -9.60
CA GLY A 14 24.68 16.89 -9.18
C GLY A 14 24.65 17.39 -7.73
N ARG A 15 25.79 17.44 -7.01
CA ARG A 15 25.85 17.91 -5.61
C ARG A 15 26.02 19.41 -5.42
N GLY A 16 26.21 20.16 -6.50
CA GLY A 16 26.54 21.58 -6.43
C GLY A 16 28.03 21.85 -6.16
N VAL A 17 28.37 23.10 -5.82
CA VAL A 17 29.79 23.54 -5.77
C VAL A 17 30.41 23.25 -4.41
N LYS A 18 29.89 23.85 -3.34
CA LYS A 18 30.40 23.76 -1.96
C LYS A 18 29.25 23.62 -0.98
N GLY A 19 29.58 23.43 0.28
CA GLY A 19 28.60 23.33 1.38
C GLY A 19 28.47 21.94 1.94
N GLN A 20 27.71 21.85 2.99
CA GLN A 20 27.55 20.62 3.76
C GLN A 20 26.86 19.51 2.95
N LYS A 21 25.89 19.86 2.09
CA LYS A 21 25.16 18.90 1.23
C LYS A 21 26.03 18.26 0.15
N SER A 22 27.15 18.89 -0.23
CA SER A 22 28.07 18.36 -1.24
C SER A 22 29.07 17.34 -0.70
N ARG A 23 29.11 17.14 0.63
CA ARG A 23 30.01 16.19 1.31
C ARG A 23 29.28 14.86 1.54
N SER A 24 30.02 13.76 1.59
CA SER A 24 29.50 12.45 1.98
C SER A 24 29.40 12.34 3.52
N GLY A 25 28.43 11.54 3.99
CA GLY A 25 28.26 11.24 5.41
C GLY A 25 27.64 12.36 6.26
N VAL A 26 27.22 13.46 5.66
CA VAL A 26 26.64 14.58 6.42
C VAL A 26 25.12 14.59 6.29
N ALA A 27 24.43 14.38 7.40
CA ALA A 27 22.98 14.48 7.51
C ALA A 27 22.56 15.87 7.99
N ILE A 28 21.75 16.59 7.18
CA ILE A 28 21.24 17.93 7.53
C ILE A 28 19.74 17.88 7.89
N LYS A 29 19.15 16.70 7.92
CA LYS A 29 17.72 16.53 8.11
C LYS A 29 17.26 17.09 9.46
N GLY A 30 16.42 18.13 9.42
CA GLY A 30 15.80 18.71 10.60
C GLY A 30 16.70 19.56 11.47
N PHE A 31 17.92 19.93 11.02
CA PHE A 31 18.77 20.87 11.74
C PHE A 31 18.38 22.31 11.44
N GLU A 32 18.09 23.09 12.46
CA GLU A 32 17.61 24.47 12.40
C GLU A 32 18.64 25.46 13.03
N GLY A 33 19.92 25.31 12.71
CA GLY A 33 20.97 26.23 13.16
C GLY A 33 21.20 26.29 14.67
N GLY A 34 20.82 25.24 15.41
CA GLY A 34 20.90 25.20 16.89
C GLY A 34 19.58 25.46 17.60
N GLN A 35 18.57 26.02 16.90
CA GLN A 35 17.21 26.11 17.41
C GLN A 35 16.63 24.70 17.57
N MET A 36 15.78 24.51 18.59
CA MET A 36 15.10 23.22 18.80
C MET A 36 14.31 22.82 17.56
N PRO A 37 14.57 21.64 16.98
CA PRO A 37 13.90 21.20 15.75
C PRO A 37 12.39 21.12 15.91
N LEU A 38 11.65 21.35 14.83
CA LEU A 38 10.18 21.39 14.82
C LEU A 38 9.56 20.14 15.46
N TYR A 39 10.07 18.95 15.16
CA TYR A 39 9.55 17.70 15.72
C TYR A 39 9.65 17.59 17.24
N ARG A 40 10.53 18.36 17.88
CA ARG A 40 10.65 18.46 19.35
C ARG A 40 9.78 19.56 19.95
N ARG A 41 9.44 20.58 19.17
CA ARG A 41 8.54 21.68 19.58
C ARG A 41 7.07 21.25 19.54
N LEU A 42 6.72 20.30 18.66
CA LEU A 42 5.38 19.78 18.56
C LEU A 42 5.04 18.92 19.79
N PRO A 43 3.80 19.02 20.31
CA PRO A 43 3.36 18.17 21.41
C PRO A 43 3.34 16.70 20.99
N LYS A 44 3.70 15.82 21.89
CA LYS A 44 3.57 14.36 21.70
C LYS A 44 2.09 14.01 21.54
N ARG A 45 1.77 13.17 20.57
CA ARG A 45 0.40 12.84 20.23
C ARG A 45 0.24 11.36 19.92
N GLY A 46 -0.84 10.77 20.41
CA GLY A 46 -1.21 9.41 20.11
C GLY A 46 -0.41 8.35 20.86
N PHE A 47 -0.74 7.11 20.57
CA PHE A 47 -0.06 5.94 21.12
C PHE A 47 0.01 4.84 20.06
N ASN A 48 0.90 3.88 20.23
CA ASN A 48 0.98 2.71 19.37
C ASN A 48 0.17 1.56 20.00
N ASN A 49 -0.89 1.13 19.32
CA ASN A 49 -1.69 -0.01 19.78
C ASN A 49 -1.00 -1.33 19.39
N PRO A 50 -0.46 -2.11 20.36
CA PRO A 50 0.19 -3.38 20.08
C PRO A 50 -0.79 -4.46 19.55
N PHE A 51 -2.09 -4.33 19.87
CA PHE A 51 -3.14 -5.27 19.44
C PHE A 51 -3.80 -4.88 18.11
N LYS A 52 -3.22 -3.94 17.37
CA LYS A 52 -3.73 -3.52 16.07
C LYS A 52 -3.74 -4.68 15.08
N LYS A 53 -4.91 -5.12 14.65
CA LYS A 53 -5.05 -6.10 13.55
C LYS A 53 -4.53 -5.48 12.24
N LYS A 54 -3.66 -6.21 11.56
CA LYS A 54 -3.13 -5.80 10.25
C LYS A 54 -4.15 -6.17 9.18
N ILE A 55 -4.63 -5.17 8.45
CA ILE A 55 -5.64 -5.35 7.41
C ILE A 55 -5.18 -4.66 6.13
N GLN A 56 -5.24 -5.36 5.01
CA GLN A 56 -4.97 -4.84 3.68
C GLN A 56 -6.30 -4.61 2.95
N ALA A 57 -6.47 -3.41 2.39
CA ALA A 57 -7.66 -3.07 1.63
C ALA A 57 -7.58 -3.57 0.19
N ILE A 58 -8.62 -4.26 -0.28
CA ILE A 58 -8.82 -4.63 -1.68
C ILE A 58 -10.10 -3.98 -2.19
N ASN A 59 -10.06 -3.36 -3.37
CA ASN A 59 -11.18 -2.69 -4.00
C ASN A 59 -11.60 -3.43 -5.27
N PHE A 60 -12.82 -3.20 -5.78
CA PHE A 60 -13.30 -3.79 -7.02
C PHE A 60 -12.39 -3.47 -8.22
N LYS A 61 -11.83 -2.26 -8.28
CA LYS A 61 -10.82 -1.91 -9.28
C LYS A 61 -9.59 -2.82 -9.23
N HIS A 62 -9.12 -3.17 -8.04
CA HIS A 62 -7.99 -4.11 -7.88
C HIS A 62 -8.38 -5.51 -8.34
N ILE A 63 -9.60 -5.97 -8.00
CA ILE A 63 -10.09 -7.29 -8.39
C ILE A 63 -10.15 -7.39 -9.91
N LYS A 64 -10.68 -6.38 -10.61
CA LYS A 64 -10.71 -6.34 -12.07
C LYS A 64 -9.31 -6.52 -12.67
N ASN A 65 -8.35 -5.73 -12.20
CA ASN A 65 -6.95 -5.83 -12.66
C ASN A 65 -6.32 -7.20 -12.37
N ILE A 66 -6.67 -7.81 -11.22
CA ILE A 66 -6.17 -9.13 -10.81
C ILE A 66 -6.73 -10.21 -11.73
N VAL A 67 -8.04 -10.19 -12.00
CA VAL A 67 -8.71 -11.12 -12.91
C VAL A 67 -8.10 -11.05 -14.31
N GLU A 68 -7.91 -9.85 -14.85
CA GLU A 68 -7.32 -9.64 -16.17
C GLU A 68 -5.85 -10.10 -16.24
N LYS A 69 -5.04 -9.74 -15.25
CA LYS A 69 -3.60 -10.01 -15.25
C LYS A 69 -3.26 -11.46 -14.96
N TYR A 70 -3.95 -12.08 -14.01
CA TYR A 70 -3.63 -13.43 -13.53
C TYR A 70 -4.58 -14.51 -14.07
N LYS A 71 -5.56 -14.12 -14.93
CA LYS A 71 -6.56 -15.02 -15.53
C LYS A 71 -7.25 -15.89 -14.48
N ILE A 72 -7.70 -15.27 -13.38
CA ILE A 72 -8.42 -15.92 -12.30
C ILE A 72 -9.91 -15.82 -12.59
N ASP A 73 -10.66 -16.90 -12.39
CA ASP A 73 -12.11 -16.88 -12.58
C ASP A 73 -12.76 -15.96 -11.52
N PRO A 74 -13.59 -14.98 -11.92
CA PRO A 74 -14.25 -14.08 -10.98
C PRO A 74 -15.27 -14.79 -10.09
N LYS A 75 -15.64 -16.04 -10.42
CA LYS A 75 -16.58 -16.86 -9.65
C LYS A 75 -15.94 -17.66 -8.51
N ASP A 76 -14.61 -17.72 -8.40
CA ASP A 76 -13.92 -18.49 -7.37
C ASP A 76 -12.65 -17.76 -6.89
N ILE A 77 -12.84 -16.59 -6.31
CA ILE A 77 -11.74 -15.81 -5.73
C ILE A 77 -11.64 -16.11 -4.24
N LYS A 78 -10.60 -16.84 -3.85
CA LYS A 78 -10.28 -17.14 -2.45
C LYS A 78 -9.11 -16.31 -1.97
N GLU A 79 -9.16 -15.89 -0.71
CA GLU A 79 -8.07 -15.14 -0.07
C GLU A 79 -6.76 -15.95 -0.11
N SER A 80 -6.83 -17.26 0.11
CA SER A 80 -5.68 -18.16 0.04
C SER A 80 -4.99 -18.12 -1.33
N LEU A 81 -5.76 -18.16 -2.43
CA LEU A 81 -5.22 -18.09 -3.80
C LEU A 81 -4.51 -16.77 -4.07
N LEU A 82 -5.00 -15.66 -3.49
CA LEU A 82 -4.38 -14.35 -3.65
C LEU A 82 -3.03 -14.27 -2.93
N PHE A 83 -2.88 -14.96 -1.81
CA PHE A 83 -1.61 -15.07 -1.09
C PHE A 83 -0.64 -16.04 -1.78
N GLU A 84 -1.08 -17.19 -2.24
CA GLU A 84 -0.26 -18.17 -2.97
C GLU A 84 0.34 -17.58 -4.25
N LYS A 85 -0.47 -16.85 -5.00
CA LYS A 85 0.00 -16.13 -6.20
C LYS A 85 0.84 -14.89 -5.89
N LYS A 86 1.14 -14.63 -4.61
CA LYS A 86 1.95 -13.48 -4.13
C LYS A 86 1.43 -12.11 -4.61
N ILE A 87 0.12 -12.02 -4.89
CA ILE A 87 -0.53 -10.76 -5.27
C ILE A 87 -0.62 -9.85 -4.03
N PHE A 88 -0.93 -10.45 -2.89
CA PHE A 88 -0.88 -9.80 -1.59
C PHE A 88 0.11 -10.52 -0.66
N ASN A 89 0.68 -9.79 0.28
CA ASN A 89 1.62 -10.36 1.23
C ASN A 89 0.90 -10.70 2.54
N GLN A 90 0.88 -11.97 2.89
CA GLN A 90 0.27 -12.46 4.13
C GLN A 90 0.85 -11.79 5.40
N SER A 91 2.15 -11.44 5.40
CA SER A 91 2.79 -10.73 6.52
C SER A 91 2.21 -9.35 6.81
N LYS A 92 1.52 -8.74 5.82
CA LYS A 92 0.84 -7.44 5.95
C LYS A 92 -0.57 -7.56 6.51
N GLY A 93 -1.04 -8.77 6.81
CA GLY A 93 -2.32 -9.07 7.42
C GLY A 93 -3.37 -9.57 6.42
N VAL A 94 -4.58 -9.73 6.91
CA VAL A 94 -5.74 -10.26 6.19
C VAL A 94 -6.36 -9.25 5.23
N LEU A 95 -7.18 -9.71 4.29
CA LEU A 95 -7.78 -8.86 3.29
C LEU A 95 -9.16 -8.33 3.73
N LYS A 96 -9.45 -7.09 3.38
CA LYS A 96 -10.76 -6.47 3.56
C LYS A 96 -11.28 -5.88 2.25
N LEU A 97 -12.44 -6.34 1.81
CA LEU A 97 -13.11 -5.84 0.62
C LEU A 97 -13.78 -4.48 0.87
N LEU A 98 -13.46 -3.51 0.02
CA LEU A 98 -14.02 -2.16 0.04
C LEU A 98 -14.73 -1.83 -1.27
N ASN A 99 -15.69 -0.88 -1.20
CA ASN A 99 -16.58 -0.53 -2.30
C ASN A 99 -16.02 0.60 -3.21
N ILE A 100 -14.78 0.51 -3.67
CA ILE A 100 -14.24 1.48 -4.64
C ILE A 100 -14.08 0.82 -6.01
N GLY A 101 -14.67 1.42 -7.03
CA GLY A 101 -14.67 0.92 -8.42
C GLY A 101 -15.96 0.23 -8.78
N ASP A 102 -16.14 -0.02 -10.09
CA ASP A 102 -17.33 -0.66 -10.63
C ASP A 102 -17.12 -2.15 -10.79
N LEU A 103 -18.18 -2.90 -10.47
CA LEU A 103 -18.27 -4.34 -10.63
C LEU A 103 -19.07 -4.62 -11.90
N GLN A 104 -18.45 -5.17 -12.92
CA GLN A 104 -19.08 -5.43 -14.23
C GLN A 104 -19.52 -6.89 -14.41
N SER A 105 -19.10 -7.79 -13.50
CA SER A 105 -19.40 -9.23 -13.60
C SER A 105 -19.81 -9.79 -12.26
N LYS A 106 -20.48 -10.96 -12.28
CA LYS A 106 -20.79 -11.70 -11.06
C LYS A 106 -19.49 -12.10 -10.35
N LEU A 107 -19.38 -11.73 -9.08
CA LEU A 107 -18.20 -11.96 -8.25
C LEU A 107 -18.56 -12.89 -7.09
N ASN A 108 -17.90 -14.01 -6.99
CA ASN A 108 -17.91 -14.81 -5.76
C ASN A 108 -16.52 -14.70 -5.11
N ILE A 109 -16.50 -14.20 -3.89
CA ILE A 109 -15.26 -13.98 -3.18
C ILE A 109 -15.34 -14.52 -1.76
N GLU A 110 -14.29 -15.22 -1.36
CA GLU A 110 -14.08 -15.68 0.00
C GLU A 110 -12.95 -14.88 0.64
N ILE A 111 -13.24 -14.11 1.68
CA ILE A 111 -12.34 -13.11 2.25
C ILE A 111 -12.61 -12.91 3.75
N SER A 112 -11.58 -12.53 4.51
CA SER A 112 -11.69 -12.34 5.96
C SER A 112 -12.66 -11.24 6.37
N TYR A 113 -12.62 -10.09 5.69
CA TYR A 113 -13.49 -8.95 6.00
C TYR A 113 -14.06 -8.29 4.76
N ALA A 114 -15.28 -7.74 4.89
CA ALA A 114 -15.89 -6.90 3.86
C ALA A 114 -16.66 -5.72 4.48
N SER A 115 -16.77 -4.63 3.76
CA SER A 115 -17.63 -3.52 4.16
C SER A 115 -19.09 -3.81 3.75
N LYS A 116 -20.07 -3.34 4.56
CA LYS A 116 -21.51 -3.53 4.27
C LYS A 116 -21.87 -3.11 2.84
N LYS A 117 -21.42 -1.92 2.41
CA LYS A 117 -21.66 -1.42 1.05
C LYS A 117 -21.02 -2.28 -0.04
N ALA A 118 -19.91 -2.98 0.24
CA ALA A 118 -19.30 -3.88 -0.72
C ALA A 118 -20.09 -5.18 -0.87
N ILE A 119 -20.60 -5.73 0.23
CA ILE A 119 -21.47 -6.91 0.24
C ILE A 119 -22.74 -6.62 -0.56
N GLU A 120 -23.46 -5.55 -0.23
CA GLU A 120 -24.67 -5.13 -0.95
C GLU A 120 -24.45 -4.96 -2.45
N LYS A 121 -23.28 -4.40 -2.85
CA LYS A 121 -22.95 -4.21 -4.27
C LYS A 121 -22.72 -5.53 -5.00
N VAL A 122 -22.06 -6.49 -4.36
CA VAL A 122 -21.85 -7.83 -4.92
C VAL A 122 -23.16 -8.60 -5.03
N GLU A 123 -24.01 -8.57 -4.01
CA GLU A 123 -25.31 -9.22 -3.98
C GLU A 123 -26.27 -8.65 -5.02
N LYS A 124 -26.31 -7.32 -5.21
CA LYS A 124 -27.10 -6.66 -6.27
C LYS A 124 -26.73 -7.14 -7.68
N GLN A 125 -25.49 -7.58 -7.87
CA GLN A 125 -25.04 -8.13 -9.16
C GLN A 125 -25.12 -9.67 -9.24
N GLY A 126 -25.78 -10.29 -8.26
CA GLY A 126 -25.99 -11.74 -8.20
C GLY A 126 -24.73 -12.53 -7.86
N GLY A 127 -23.74 -11.90 -7.23
CA GLY A 127 -22.56 -12.54 -6.67
C GLY A 127 -22.75 -12.93 -5.20
N LYS A 128 -21.73 -13.56 -4.60
CA LYS A 128 -21.71 -13.97 -3.19
C LYS A 128 -20.41 -13.56 -2.53
N VAL A 129 -20.51 -13.08 -1.28
CA VAL A 129 -19.35 -12.82 -0.43
C VAL A 129 -19.39 -13.77 0.76
N ASN A 130 -18.42 -14.68 0.82
CA ASN A 130 -18.24 -15.57 1.96
C ASN A 130 -17.21 -14.95 2.90
N LEU A 131 -17.61 -14.64 4.11
CA LEU A 131 -16.70 -14.14 5.14
C LEU A 131 -16.06 -15.33 5.86
N LEU A 132 -14.73 -15.37 5.84
CA LEU A 132 -13.97 -16.26 6.69
C LEU A 132 -14.17 -15.78 8.13
N LYS A 133 -14.89 -16.56 8.95
CA LYS A 133 -14.99 -16.23 10.37
C LYS A 133 -13.58 -16.23 10.96
N ASP A 134 -13.24 -15.18 11.69
CA ASP A 134 -11.99 -15.11 12.44
C ASP A 134 -11.84 -16.38 13.31
N LEU A 135 -10.75 -17.12 13.07
CA LEU A 135 -10.18 -18.05 14.02
C LEU A 135 -9.44 -17.26 15.10
#